data_d4ecde8c75c792de07473bcc193df8b8
#
_entry.id   d4ecde8c75c792de07473bcc193df8b8
#
_cell.length_a   1.000
_cell.length_b   1.000
_cell.length_c   1.000
_cell.angle_alpha   90.00
_cell.angle_beta   90.00
_cell.angle_gamma   90.00
#
_symmetry.space_group_name_H-M   'P 1'
#
loop_
_entity.id
_entity.type
_entity.pdbx_description
1 polymer ?
#
loop_
_entity_poly.entity_id
_entity_poly.type
_entity_poly.pdbx_seq_one_letter_code
_entity_poly.pdbx_strand_id
1 'polypeptide(L)'
;MNNQRWLSRNFFTFFITWGIFLPYWTGWLVNDKGLTVSDAGIIMSFGLVARALSTMFIFPYVSKILSNKQVLLFFTTMSLIVTIFYIPMDSFEGLFIVTMLFSAMYPALLPAVESGAATLMQQGDVHYGKARSLGSIGYVLSVLVISMFTGTYGEQVILWFMILGLIALLAIQLLPAPKILLMRPVHEKNTKSLSMKGLLEVKSFAVVLLVVILLQGAHASYYSYGYIYIQDLNVNPFYIGLILNVAVVFEIIYFLKADTFLSSWRPSSLLILAAVGASVRWITIYLFPSIPVFIVSQALHALSFGVAHYAFIRYITQNLPKEQIPNAQGIYSAFAMSLSAALLTLLGGALYEIEPGLAFLGMVIFTVPAIFLVILTRNRFNY
;
A
#
# COMPACT_ATOMS: atom_id res chain seq x y z
N MET A 1 -25.38 -14.04 -11.64
CA MET A 1 -24.77 -12.69 -11.52
C MET A 1 -23.53 -12.68 -12.38
N ASN A 2 -23.21 -11.59 -13.07
CA ASN A 2 -22.00 -11.49 -13.89
C ASN A 2 -20.76 -11.40 -12.96
N ASN A 3 -19.86 -12.38 -13.07
CA ASN A 3 -18.66 -12.51 -12.24
C ASN A 3 -17.76 -11.27 -12.36
N GLN A 4 -17.65 -10.68 -13.55
CA GLN A 4 -16.93 -9.43 -13.79
C GLN A 4 -17.50 -8.27 -12.97
N ARG A 5 -18.82 -8.11 -12.91
CA ARG A 5 -19.47 -7.03 -12.12
C ARG A 5 -19.25 -7.22 -10.62
N TRP A 6 -19.30 -8.45 -10.13
CA TRP A 6 -19.04 -8.73 -8.73
C TRP A 6 -17.61 -8.32 -8.34
N LEU A 7 -16.63 -8.75 -9.11
CA LEU A 7 -15.23 -8.45 -8.86
C LEU A 7 -14.95 -6.94 -8.96
N SER A 8 -15.47 -6.29 -10.00
CA SER A 8 -15.30 -4.85 -10.22
C SER A 8 -15.88 -4.00 -9.09
N ARG A 9 -17.06 -4.37 -8.56
CA ARG A 9 -17.68 -3.66 -7.43
C ARG A 9 -16.86 -3.81 -6.15
N ASN A 10 -16.34 -5.00 -5.86
CA ASN A 10 -15.51 -5.23 -4.68
C ASN A 10 -14.20 -4.44 -4.75
N PHE A 11 -13.51 -4.42 -5.90
CA PHE A 11 -12.32 -3.56 -6.07
C PHE A 11 -12.68 -2.08 -5.92
N PHE A 12 -13.70 -1.61 -6.60
CA PHE A 12 -14.10 -0.20 -6.58
C PHE A 12 -14.39 0.28 -5.15
N THR A 13 -15.26 -0.44 -4.42
CA THR A 13 -15.65 -0.04 -3.06
C THR A 13 -14.52 -0.20 -2.05
N PHE A 14 -13.69 -1.24 -2.16
CA PHE A 14 -12.49 -1.37 -1.33
C PHE A 14 -11.52 -0.19 -1.55
N PHE A 15 -11.25 0.16 -2.81
CA PHE A 15 -10.32 1.24 -3.11
C PHE A 15 -10.85 2.63 -2.80
N ILE A 16 -12.18 2.81 -2.73
CA ILE A 16 -12.75 4.03 -2.11
C ILE A 16 -12.29 4.15 -0.66
N THR A 17 -12.46 3.11 0.15
CA THR A 17 -12.03 3.16 1.55
C THR A 17 -10.51 3.24 1.71
N TRP A 18 -9.75 2.62 0.79
CA TRP A 18 -8.29 2.70 0.78
C TRP A 18 -7.78 4.11 0.47
N GLY A 19 -8.45 4.83 -0.45
CA GLY A 19 -8.13 6.22 -0.77
C GLY A 19 -8.52 7.22 0.33
N ILE A 20 -9.36 6.80 1.29
CA ILE A 20 -9.60 7.55 2.54
C ILE A 20 -8.48 7.25 3.55
N PHE A 21 -8.22 5.98 3.79
CA PHE A 21 -7.31 5.54 4.85
C PHE A 21 -5.86 5.93 4.56
N LEU A 22 -5.34 5.56 3.38
CA LEU A 22 -3.91 5.66 3.12
C LEU A 22 -3.37 7.10 3.17
N PRO A 23 -3.94 8.09 2.48
CA PRO A 23 -3.37 9.45 2.47
C PRO A 23 -3.82 10.35 3.61
N TYR A 24 -5.00 10.10 4.22
CA TYR A 24 -5.61 11.08 5.13
C TYR A 24 -5.59 10.67 6.61
N TRP A 25 -5.37 9.39 6.93
CA TRP A 25 -5.54 8.90 8.31
C TRP A 25 -4.59 9.54 9.30
N THR A 26 -3.32 9.72 8.92
CA THR A 26 -2.34 10.42 9.77
C THR A 26 -2.74 11.88 9.97
N GLY A 27 -3.20 12.55 8.92
CA GLY A 27 -3.72 13.93 9.02
C GLY A 27 -4.94 14.02 9.94
N TRP A 28 -5.84 13.04 9.90
CA TRP A 28 -6.97 12.96 10.84
C TRP A 28 -6.51 12.78 12.29
N LEU A 29 -5.54 11.90 12.55
CA LEU A 29 -4.99 11.71 13.90
C LEU A 29 -4.36 13.01 14.46
N VAL A 30 -3.69 13.77 13.60
CA VAL A 30 -3.01 15.02 14.01
C VAL A 30 -4.03 16.16 14.14
N ASN A 31 -4.82 16.43 13.10
CA ASN A 31 -5.63 17.65 13.02
C ASN A 31 -7.00 17.56 13.71
N ASP A 32 -7.61 16.36 13.73
CA ASP A 32 -8.91 16.15 14.40
C ASP A 32 -8.74 15.62 15.83
N LYS A 33 -7.81 14.68 16.04
CA LYS A 33 -7.57 14.08 17.36
C LYS A 33 -6.49 14.79 18.19
N GLY A 34 -5.81 15.78 17.62
CA GLY A 34 -4.84 16.62 18.32
C GLY A 34 -3.52 15.92 18.73
N LEU A 35 -3.19 14.81 18.08
CA LEU A 35 -1.92 14.12 18.34
C LEU A 35 -0.75 14.89 17.73
N THR A 36 0.45 14.72 18.30
CA THR A 36 1.68 15.13 17.60
C THR A 36 1.92 14.28 16.35
N VAL A 37 2.71 14.79 15.42
CA VAL A 37 3.07 14.01 14.20
C VAL A 37 3.84 12.74 14.56
N SER A 38 4.67 12.80 15.61
CA SER A 38 5.39 11.63 16.12
C SER A 38 4.45 10.58 16.71
N ASP A 39 3.46 11.00 17.53
CA ASP A 39 2.49 10.09 18.11
C ASP A 39 1.63 9.40 17.02
N ALA A 40 1.15 10.17 16.06
CA ALA A 40 0.44 9.63 14.91
C ALA A 40 1.34 8.67 14.10
N GLY A 41 2.62 8.99 13.94
CA GLY A 41 3.63 8.14 13.34
C GLY A 41 3.84 6.82 14.09
N ILE A 42 3.88 6.84 15.42
CA ILE A 42 3.97 5.64 16.27
C ILE A 42 2.72 4.78 16.05
N ILE A 43 1.53 5.35 16.12
CA ILE A 43 0.26 4.63 15.92
C ILE A 43 0.24 3.96 14.54
N MET A 44 0.56 4.71 13.47
CA MET A 44 0.55 4.19 12.10
C MET A 44 1.63 3.14 11.88
N SER A 45 2.81 3.32 12.45
CA SER A 45 3.90 2.32 12.38
C SER A 45 3.50 0.98 12.98
N PHE A 46 2.99 0.98 14.20
CA PHE A 46 2.51 -0.25 14.84
C PHE A 46 1.29 -0.82 14.11
N GLY A 47 0.44 0.02 13.52
CA GLY A 47 -0.61 -0.41 12.61
C GLY A 47 -0.06 -1.20 11.41
N LEU A 48 1.04 -0.75 10.79
CA LEU A 48 1.70 -1.49 9.71
C LEU A 48 2.29 -2.83 10.16
N VAL A 49 2.82 -2.92 11.41
CA VAL A 49 3.23 -4.19 12.00
C VAL A 49 2.03 -5.11 12.18
N ALA A 50 0.91 -4.61 12.73
CA ALA A 50 -0.32 -5.37 12.89
C ALA A 50 -0.85 -5.88 11.53
N ARG A 51 -0.80 -5.05 10.49
CA ARG A 51 -1.11 -5.45 9.11
C ARG A 51 -0.23 -6.60 8.64
N ALA A 52 1.10 -6.51 8.84
CA ALA A 52 2.03 -7.56 8.43
C ALA A 52 1.70 -8.89 9.13
N LEU A 53 1.51 -8.86 10.44
CA LEU A 53 1.14 -10.05 11.23
C LEU A 53 -0.21 -10.62 10.80
N SER A 54 -1.19 -9.77 10.55
CA SER A 54 -2.51 -10.20 10.09
C SER A 54 -2.45 -10.87 8.73
N THR A 55 -1.75 -10.29 7.77
CA THR A 55 -1.64 -10.87 6.42
C THR A 55 -0.82 -12.16 6.39
N MET A 56 0.12 -12.34 7.33
CA MET A 56 0.93 -13.56 7.45
C MET A 56 0.24 -14.68 8.22
N PHE A 57 -0.58 -14.37 9.23
CA PHE A 57 -1.12 -15.38 10.15
C PHE A 57 -2.65 -15.39 10.18
N ILE A 58 -3.31 -14.26 10.41
CA ILE A 58 -4.76 -14.20 10.59
C ILE A 58 -5.47 -14.49 9.26
N PHE A 59 -5.10 -13.78 8.19
CA PHE A 59 -5.74 -13.95 6.88
C PHE A 59 -5.62 -15.39 6.35
N PRO A 60 -4.44 -16.04 6.31
CA PRO A 60 -4.35 -17.43 5.87
C PRO A 60 -5.11 -18.40 6.74
N TYR A 61 -5.15 -18.19 8.07
CA TYR A 61 -5.91 -19.02 9.00
C TYR A 61 -7.42 -18.93 8.72
N VAL A 62 -7.95 -17.70 8.63
CA VAL A 62 -9.37 -17.45 8.35
C VAL A 62 -9.77 -18.01 6.97
N SER A 63 -8.90 -17.82 5.96
CA SER A 63 -9.12 -18.28 4.58
C SER A 63 -9.11 -19.81 4.44
N LYS A 64 -8.51 -20.54 5.39
CA LYS A 64 -8.59 -22.02 5.44
C LYS A 64 -9.94 -22.53 5.92
N ILE A 65 -10.63 -21.77 6.74
CA ILE A 65 -11.86 -22.21 7.41
C ILE A 65 -13.11 -21.73 6.69
N LEU A 66 -13.04 -20.49 6.16
CA LEU A 66 -14.16 -19.79 5.57
C LEU A 66 -14.07 -19.77 4.03
N SER A 67 -15.23 -19.73 3.36
CA SER A 67 -15.28 -19.43 1.93
C SER A 67 -14.83 -18.00 1.64
N ASN A 68 -14.40 -17.71 0.40
CA ASN A 68 -13.90 -16.37 0.05
C ASN A 68 -14.92 -15.25 0.38
N LYS A 69 -16.21 -15.48 0.09
CA LYS A 69 -17.28 -14.54 0.48
C LYS A 69 -17.36 -14.32 1.99
N GLN A 70 -17.26 -15.39 2.77
CA GLN A 70 -17.31 -15.31 4.24
C GLN A 70 -16.08 -14.58 4.80
N VAL A 71 -14.90 -14.79 4.21
CA VAL A 71 -13.66 -14.06 4.54
C VAL A 71 -13.84 -12.55 4.34
N LEU A 72 -14.37 -12.14 3.18
CA LEU A 72 -14.67 -10.73 2.90
C LEU A 72 -15.65 -10.14 3.91
N LEU A 73 -16.77 -10.81 4.15
CA LEU A 73 -17.77 -10.37 5.12
C LEU A 73 -17.19 -10.27 6.53
N PHE A 74 -16.41 -11.24 6.97
CA PHE A 74 -15.77 -11.24 8.29
C PHE A 74 -14.87 -10.03 8.47
N PHE A 75 -13.90 -9.84 7.57
CA PHE A 75 -12.95 -8.73 7.69
C PHE A 75 -13.62 -7.37 7.53
N THR A 76 -14.62 -7.21 6.65
CA THR A 76 -15.34 -5.94 6.50
C THR A 76 -16.18 -5.63 7.73
N THR A 77 -16.91 -6.61 8.27
CA THR A 77 -17.72 -6.41 9.48
C THR A 77 -16.84 -6.07 10.68
N MET A 78 -15.73 -6.78 10.87
CA MET A 78 -14.80 -6.49 11.98
C MET A 78 -14.16 -5.11 11.80
N SER A 79 -13.76 -4.74 10.56
CA SER A 79 -13.24 -3.40 10.29
C SER A 79 -14.25 -2.31 10.59
N LEU A 80 -15.52 -2.50 10.21
CA LEU A 80 -16.58 -1.53 10.50
C LEU A 80 -16.83 -1.39 12.01
N ILE A 81 -16.92 -2.51 12.73
CA ILE A 81 -17.08 -2.50 14.19
C ILE A 81 -15.93 -1.75 14.86
N VAL A 82 -14.68 -2.08 14.48
CA VAL A 82 -13.51 -1.41 15.06
C VAL A 82 -13.48 0.08 14.69
N THR A 83 -13.90 0.45 13.47
CA THR A 83 -13.94 1.86 13.06
C THR A 83 -14.92 2.69 13.92
N ILE A 84 -16.02 2.11 14.37
CA ILE A 84 -16.96 2.79 15.27
C ILE A 84 -16.31 3.10 16.63
N PHE A 85 -15.40 2.29 17.11
CA PHE A 85 -14.69 2.56 18.37
C PHE A 85 -13.76 3.79 18.31
N TYR A 86 -13.40 4.30 17.14
CA TYR A 86 -12.68 5.57 17.06
C TYR A 86 -13.53 6.79 17.51
N ILE A 87 -14.87 6.69 17.44
CA ILE A 87 -15.75 7.83 17.76
C ILE A 87 -15.50 8.35 19.20
N PRO A 88 -15.51 7.50 20.25
CA PRO A 88 -15.29 7.96 21.62
C PRO A 88 -13.80 8.07 22.01
N MET A 89 -12.85 7.76 21.12
CA MET A 89 -11.43 7.75 21.47
C MET A 89 -10.75 9.06 21.13
N ASP A 90 -10.16 9.68 22.15
CA ASP A 90 -9.38 10.92 22.04
C ASP A 90 -8.00 10.79 22.70
N SER A 91 -7.77 9.72 23.51
CA SER A 91 -6.45 9.47 24.11
C SER A 91 -5.53 8.71 23.15
N PHE A 92 -4.21 8.94 23.30
CA PHE A 92 -3.19 8.22 22.54
C PHE A 92 -3.36 6.69 22.66
N GLU A 93 -3.53 6.18 23.88
CA GLU A 93 -3.65 4.74 24.16
C GLU A 93 -4.89 4.14 23.49
N GLY A 94 -6.02 4.85 23.56
CA GLY A 94 -7.27 4.43 22.93
C GLY A 94 -7.13 4.38 21.41
N LEU A 95 -6.60 5.44 20.81
CA LEU A 95 -6.35 5.53 19.37
C LEU A 95 -5.32 4.49 18.90
N PHE A 96 -4.28 4.24 19.70
CA PHE A 96 -3.27 3.21 19.44
C PHE A 96 -3.92 1.81 19.37
N ILE A 97 -4.67 1.42 20.40
CA ILE A 97 -5.31 0.10 20.47
C ILE A 97 -6.30 -0.09 19.32
N VAL A 98 -7.16 0.91 19.06
CA VAL A 98 -8.15 0.83 17.99
C VAL A 98 -7.47 0.76 16.62
N THR A 99 -6.38 1.51 16.39
CA THR A 99 -5.62 1.45 15.13
C THR A 99 -4.92 0.11 14.95
N MET A 100 -4.40 -0.49 16.01
CA MET A 100 -3.84 -1.85 15.95
C MET A 100 -4.89 -2.87 15.52
N LEU A 101 -6.08 -2.84 16.15
CA LEU A 101 -7.20 -3.73 15.81
C LEU A 101 -7.70 -3.49 14.38
N PHE A 102 -7.86 -2.22 13.99
CA PHE A 102 -8.27 -1.85 12.64
C PHE A 102 -7.26 -2.35 11.59
N SER A 103 -5.98 -2.11 11.82
CA SER A 103 -4.90 -2.51 10.91
C SER A 103 -4.69 -4.04 10.87
N ALA A 104 -5.14 -4.77 11.88
CA ALA A 104 -5.19 -6.22 11.84
C ALA A 104 -6.35 -6.76 10.98
N MET A 105 -7.44 -6.00 10.82
CA MET A 105 -8.64 -6.47 10.10
C MET A 105 -8.74 -5.89 8.69
N TYR A 106 -8.68 -4.57 8.56
CA TYR A 106 -9.00 -3.88 7.33
C TYR A 106 -8.07 -4.20 6.14
N PRO A 107 -6.73 -4.17 6.27
CA PRO A 107 -5.84 -4.43 5.13
C PRO A 107 -5.90 -5.88 4.59
N ALA A 108 -6.40 -6.83 5.39
CA ALA A 108 -6.62 -8.21 4.95
C ALA A 108 -7.72 -8.35 3.88
N LEU A 109 -8.53 -7.31 3.69
CA LEU A 109 -9.54 -7.25 2.62
C LEU A 109 -8.92 -7.27 1.22
N LEU A 110 -7.76 -6.63 1.02
CA LEU A 110 -7.11 -6.63 -0.29
C LEU A 110 -6.71 -8.04 -0.73
N PRO A 111 -5.93 -8.81 0.03
CA PRO A 111 -5.63 -10.20 -0.35
C PRO A 111 -6.87 -11.08 -0.44
N ALA A 112 -7.96 -10.79 0.29
CA ALA A 112 -9.21 -11.51 0.16
C ALA A 112 -9.91 -11.25 -1.19
N VAL A 113 -9.96 -9.99 -1.66
CA VAL A 113 -10.49 -9.64 -3.00
C VAL A 113 -9.61 -10.23 -4.09
N GLU A 114 -8.27 -10.15 -3.96
CA GLU A 114 -7.30 -10.72 -4.91
C GLU A 114 -7.42 -12.25 -5.01
N SER A 115 -7.62 -12.93 -3.89
CA SER A 115 -7.88 -14.39 -3.88
C SER A 115 -9.17 -14.75 -4.63
N GLY A 116 -10.23 -13.96 -4.45
CA GLY A 116 -11.47 -14.10 -5.21
C GLY A 116 -11.26 -13.85 -6.71
N ALA A 117 -10.46 -12.83 -7.05
CA ALA A 117 -10.09 -12.53 -8.43
C ALA A 117 -9.33 -13.70 -9.09
N ALA A 118 -8.31 -14.24 -8.41
CA ALA A 118 -7.53 -15.38 -8.88
C ALA A 118 -8.43 -16.61 -9.15
N THR A 119 -9.35 -16.90 -8.23
CA THR A 119 -10.31 -18.00 -8.38
C THR A 119 -11.21 -17.81 -9.61
N LEU A 120 -11.73 -16.61 -9.83
CA LEU A 120 -12.61 -16.32 -10.98
C LEU A 120 -11.83 -16.29 -12.30
N MET A 121 -10.57 -15.85 -12.29
CA MET A 121 -9.70 -15.89 -13.49
C MET A 121 -9.41 -17.31 -13.95
N GLN A 122 -9.21 -18.26 -13.02
CA GLN A 122 -8.99 -19.66 -13.36
C GLN A 122 -10.20 -20.29 -14.09
N GLN A 123 -11.40 -19.74 -13.91
CA GLN A 123 -12.60 -20.16 -14.64
C GLN A 123 -12.75 -19.48 -16.02
N GLY A 124 -11.87 -18.53 -16.37
CA GLY A 124 -11.93 -17.80 -17.63
C GLY A 124 -13.04 -16.73 -17.71
N ASP A 125 -13.73 -16.46 -16.60
CA ASP A 125 -14.97 -15.65 -16.57
C ASP A 125 -14.75 -14.16 -16.34
N VAL A 126 -13.50 -13.70 -16.11
CA VAL A 126 -13.23 -12.31 -15.71
C VAL A 126 -11.94 -11.75 -16.33
N HIS A 127 -11.99 -10.47 -16.64
CA HIS A 127 -10.84 -9.66 -17.01
C HIS A 127 -10.33 -8.91 -15.77
N TYR A 128 -9.28 -9.42 -15.15
CA TYR A 128 -8.68 -8.83 -13.93
C TYR A 128 -8.35 -7.36 -14.11
N GLY A 129 -7.66 -6.98 -15.21
CA GLY A 129 -7.26 -5.61 -15.47
C GLY A 129 -8.44 -4.62 -15.49
N LYS A 130 -9.59 -5.01 -16.03
CA LYS A 130 -10.81 -4.18 -16.02
C LYS A 130 -11.38 -4.01 -14.61
N ALA A 131 -11.35 -5.05 -13.78
CA ALA A 131 -11.84 -4.96 -12.41
C ALA A 131 -10.89 -4.12 -11.55
N ARG A 132 -9.58 -4.32 -11.71
CA ARG A 132 -8.54 -3.62 -10.95
C ARG A 132 -8.45 -2.13 -11.31
N SER A 133 -8.65 -1.77 -12.59
CA SER A 133 -8.69 -0.36 -13.03
C SER A 133 -9.87 0.40 -12.43
N LEU A 134 -11.04 -0.25 -12.26
CA LEU A 134 -12.16 0.36 -11.52
C LEU A 134 -11.80 0.62 -10.06
N GLY A 135 -10.98 -0.22 -9.44
CA GLY A 135 -10.42 0.07 -8.12
C GLY A 135 -9.59 1.35 -8.12
N SER A 136 -8.69 1.54 -9.09
CA SER A 136 -7.90 2.78 -9.21
C SER A 136 -8.79 4.01 -9.38
N ILE A 137 -9.87 3.90 -10.16
CA ILE A 137 -10.86 4.98 -10.29
C ILE A 137 -11.52 5.28 -8.93
N GLY A 138 -11.91 4.24 -8.18
CA GLY A 138 -12.49 4.40 -6.84
C GLY A 138 -11.53 5.13 -5.89
N TYR A 139 -10.24 4.77 -5.92
CA TYR A 139 -9.19 5.46 -5.15
C TYR A 139 -9.09 6.95 -5.51
N VAL A 140 -8.91 7.25 -6.80
CA VAL A 140 -8.79 8.65 -7.28
C VAL A 140 -10.00 9.48 -6.91
N LEU A 141 -11.22 8.94 -7.11
CA LEU A 141 -12.45 9.63 -6.76
C LEU A 141 -12.56 9.89 -5.26
N SER A 142 -12.24 8.91 -4.41
CA SER A 142 -12.32 9.09 -2.96
C SER A 142 -11.29 10.11 -2.46
N VAL A 143 -10.06 10.10 -2.97
CA VAL A 143 -9.04 11.10 -2.63
C VAL A 143 -9.52 12.51 -2.98
N LEU A 144 -10.15 12.71 -4.14
CA LEU A 144 -10.71 14.00 -4.53
C LEU A 144 -11.88 14.42 -3.63
N VAL A 145 -12.84 13.52 -3.43
CA VAL A 145 -14.03 13.81 -2.61
C VAL A 145 -13.64 14.17 -1.18
N ILE A 146 -12.76 13.36 -0.55
CA ILE A 146 -12.31 13.65 0.81
C ILE A 146 -11.59 14.99 0.89
N SER A 147 -10.73 15.32 -0.06
CA SER A 147 -10.04 16.62 -0.11
C SER A 147 -11.02 17.80 -0.18
N MET A 148 -12.08 17.70 -0.98
CA MET A 148 -13.12 18.71 -1.07
C MET A 148 -13.85 18.90 0.28
N PHE A 149 -14.20 17.80 0.93
CA PHE A 149 -14.93 17.84 2.19
C PHE A 149 -14.05 18.27 3.37
N THR A 150 -12.79 17.85 3.43
CA THR A 150 -11.85 18.33 4.45
C THR A 150 -11.58 19.81 4.32
N GLY A 151 -11.48 20.34 3.08
CA GLY A 151 -11.35 21.78 2.85
C GLY A 151 -12.55 22.63 3.28
N THR A 152 -13.73 22.02 3.40
CA THR A 152 -14.98 22.73 3.73
C THR A 152 -15.38 22.51 5.20
N TYR A 153 -15.22 21.31 5.72
CA TYR A 153 -15.75 20.88 7.02
C TYR A 153 -14.68 20.43 8.01
N GLY A 154 -13.39 20.44 7.60
CA GLY A 154 -12.27 19.95 8.42
C GLY A 154 -12.12 18.42 8.38
N GLU A 155 -11.08 17.93 9.04
CA GLU A 155 -10.64 16.53 8.99
C GLU A 155 -11.57 15.54 9.69
N GLN A 156 -12.48 15.99 10.55
CA GLN A 156 -13.51 15.15 11.19
C GLN A 156 -14.31 14.32 10.17
N VAL A 157 -14.48 14.79 8.94
CA VAL A 157 -15.22 14.10 7.90
C VAL A 157 -14.55 12.78 7.49
N ILE A 158 -13.23 12.64 7.66
CA ILE A 158 -12.44 11.47 7.24
C ILE A 158 -12.98 10.21 7.92
N LEU A 159 -13.22 10.25 9.23
CA LEU A 159 -13.77 9.11 9.97
C LEU A 159 -15.18 8.75 9.48
N TRP A 160 -16.05 9.75 9.26
CA TRP A 160 -17.41 9.52 8.81
C TRP A 160 -17.47 8.93 7.40
N PHE A 161 -16.61 9.43 6.48
CA PHE A 161 -16.49 8.86 5.14
C PHE A 161 -15.92 7.43 5.17
N MET A 162 -15.02 7.13 6.11
CA MET A 162 -14.51 5.76 6.30
C MET A 162 -15.63 4.81 6.76
N ILE A 163 -16.45 5.22 7.73
CA ILE A 163 -17.61 4.45 8.19
C ILE A 163 -18.59 4.22 7.03
N LEU A 164 -18.97 5.27 6.31
CA LEU A 164 -19.87 5.18 5.16
C LEU A 164 -19.29 4.28 4.05
N GLY A 165 -18.00 4.40 3.76
CA GLY A 165 -17.30 3.56 2.79
C GLY A 165 -17.31 2.08 3.18
N LEU A 166 -17.08 1.76 4.46
CA LEU A 166 -17.15 0.39 4.97
C LEU A 166 -18.58 -0.16 4.96
N ILE A 167 -19.60 0.66 5.26
CA ILE A 167 -21.00 0.28 5.13
C ILE A 167 -21.33 -0.03 3.66
N ALA A 168 -20.88 0.81 2.72
CA ALA A 168 -21.08 0.58 1.29
C ALA A 168 -20.37 -0.70 0.83
N LEU A 169 -19.14 -0.95 1.29
CA LEU A 169 -18.39 -2.17 1.00
C LEU A 169 -19.12 -3.40 1.54
N LEU A 170 -19.60 -3.36 2.78
CA LEU A 170 -20.38 -4.43 3.39
C LEU A 170 -21.67 -4.70 2.60
N ALA A 171 -22.40 -3.65 2.23
CA ALA A 171 -23.63 -3.78 1.42
C ALA A 171 -23.35 -4.46 0.06
N ILE A 172 -22.26 -4.11 -0.61
CA ILE A 172 -21.85 -4.78 -1.86
C ILE A 172 -21.49 -6.25 -1.62
N GLN A 173 -20.84 -6.58 -0.52
CA GLN A 173 -20.45 -7.97 -0.19
C GLN A 173 -21.64 -8.83 0.25
N LEU A 174 -22.71 -8.24 0.77
CA LEU A 174 -23.96 -8.96 1.09
C LEU A 174 -24.70 -9.39 -0.19
N LEU A 175 -24.50 -8.72 -1.32
CA LEU A 175 -25.09 -9.14 -2.58
C LEU A 175 -24.67 -10.58 -2.95
N PRO A 176 -25.47 -11.27 -3.80
CA PRO A 176 -25.13 -12.60 -4.27
C PRO A 176 -23.71 -12.65 -4.85
N ALA A 177 -22.95 -13.68 -4.49
CA ALA A 177 -21.60 -13.93 -5.00
C ALA A 177 -21.61 -15.09 -6.02
N PRO A 178 -20.58 -15.19 -6.88
CA PRO A 178 -20.37 -16.37 -7.73
C PRO A 178 -20.32 -17.65 -6.88
N LYS A 179 -20.95 -18.73 -7.38
CA LYS A 179 -21.09 -20.00 -6.60
C LYS A 179 -19.75 -20.54 -6.11
N ILE A 180 -18.68 -20.43 -6.92
CA ILE A 180 -17.37 -20.93 -6.55
C ILE A 180 -16.79 -20.22 -5.32
N LEU A 181 -17.07 -18.93 -5.13
CA LEU A 181 -16.59 -18.15 -3.99
C LEU A 181 -17.38 -18.43 -2.70
N LEU A 182 -18.47 -19.22 -2.79
CA LEU A 182 -19.24 -19.73 -1.64
C LEU A 182 -18.68 -21.07 -1.15
N MET A 183 -17.89 -21.76 -1.96
CA MET A 183 -17.29 -23.04 -1.61
C MET A 183 -16.12 -22.81 -0.65
N ARG A 184 -15.98 -23.69 0.33
CA ARG A 184 -14.79 -23.72 1.19
C ARG A 184 -13.60 -24.22 0.38
N PRO A 185 -12.39 -23.69 0.60
CA PRO A 185 -11.21 -24.14 -0.11
C PRO A 185 -10.94 -25.62 0.21
N VAL A 186 -10.76 -26.43 -0.83
CA VAL A 186 -10.29 -27.80 -0.69
C VAL A 186 -8.78 -27.77 -0.54
N HIS A 187 -8.27 -28.33 0.56
CA HIS A 187 -6.82 -28.37 0.81
C HIS A 187 -6.18 -29.43 -0.10
N GLU A 188 -5.57 -29.00 -1.19
CA GLU A 188 -4.60 -29.85 -1.89
C GLU A 188 -3.30 -29.93 -1.08
N LYS A 189 -2.98 -31.14 -0.62
CA LYS A 189 -1.84 -31.40 0.28
C LYS A 189 -0.45 -31.32 -0.36
N ASN A 190 -0.30 -31.02 -1.65
CA ASN A 190 0.96 -31.17 -2.37
C ASN A 190 1.32 -30.02 -3.30
N THR A 191 1.80 -28.92 -2.77
CA THR A 191 2.74 -28.09 -3.52
C THR A 191 4.05 -28.02 -2.73
N LYS A 192 5.13 -28.62 -3.25
CA LYS A 192 6.50 -28.47 -2.74
C LYS A 192 6.99 -27.04 -3.05
N SER A 193 6.41 -26.03 -2.37
CA SER A 193 6.95 -24.69 -2.43
C SER A 193 8.08 -24.58 -1.39
N LEU A 194 9.17 -23.89 -1.73
CA LEU A 194 10.22 -23.59 -0.76
C LEU A 194 9.60 -22.80 0.41
N SER A 195 10.02 -23.11 1.61
CA SER A 195 9.70 -22.30 2.77
C SER A 195 10.26 -20.88 2.59
N MET A 196 9.76 -19.92 3.35
CA MET A 196 10.33 -18.56 3.39
C MET A 196 11.87 -18.60 3.59
N LYS A 197 12.35 -19.46 4.49
CA LYS A 197 13.79 -19.66 4.74
C LYS A 197 14.52 -20.13 3.46
N GLY A 198 13.97 -21.10 2.73
CA GLY A 198 14.59 -21.61 1.50
C GLY A 198 14.70 -20.54 0.41
N LEU A 199 13.73 -19.62 0.29
CA LEU A 199 13.83 -18.48 -0.63
C LEU A 199 14.93 -17.50 -0.22
N LEU A 200 15.09 -17.23 1.07
CA LEU A 200 16.13 -16.32 1.59
C LEU A 200 17.55 -16.92 1.45
N GLU A 201 17.68 -18.22 1.32
CA GLU A 201 18.96 -18.89 1.03
C GLU A 201 19.41 -18.66 -0.43
N VAL A 202 18.51 -18.29 -1.34
CA VAL A 202 18.84 -17.86 -2.70
C VAL A 202 19.44 -16.46 -2.65
N LYS A 203 20.78 -16.39 -2.72
CA LYS A 203 21.55 -15.14 -2.51
C LYS A 203 21.09 -13.97 -3.39
N SER A 204 20.79 -14.22 -4.68
CA SER A 204 20.28 -13.19 -5.59
C SER A 204 18.90 -12.67 -5.13
N PHE A 205 18.00 -13.56 -4.69
CA PHE A 205 16.69 -13.17 -4.15
C PHE A 205 16.84 -12.33 -2.87
N ALA A 206 17.69 -12.76 -1.93
CA ALA A 206 17.93 -12.03 -0.69
C ALA A 206 18.47 -10.61 -0.94
N VAL A 207 19.38 -10.45 -1.91
CA VAL A 207 19.89 -9.12 -2.29
C VAL A 207 18.81 -8.26 -2.92
N VAL A 208 18.08 -8.78 -3.91
CA VAL A 208 17.00 -8.03 -4.57
C VAL A 208 15.91 -7.66 -3.56
N LEU A 209 15.56 -8.58 -2.67
CA LEU A 209 14.61 -8.31 -1.59
C LEU A 209 15.11 -7.19 -0.67
N LEU A 210 16.38 -7.22 -0.26
CA LEU A 210 16.96 -6.15 0.57
C LEU A 210 16.91 -4.79 -0.13
N VAL A 211 17.24 -4.74 -1.43
CA VAL A 211 17.16 -3.50 -2.22
C VAL A 211 15.74 -2.96 -2.25
N VAL A 212 14.73 -3.81 -2.53
CA VAL A 212 13.34 -3.32 -2.57
C VAL A 212 12.78 -3.01 -1.17
N ILE A 213 13.28 -3.64 -0.10
CA ILE A 213 13.00 -3.25 1.29
C ILE A 213 13.44 -1.80 1.54
N LEU A 214 14.67 -1.47 1.13
CA LEU A 214 15.20 -0.11 1.28
C LEU A 214 14.41 0.91 0.43
N LEU A 215 14.10 0.57 -0.83
CA LEU A 215 13.42 1.48 -1.74
C LEU A 215 11.94 1.68 -1.39
N GLN A 216 11.20 0.61 -1.11
CA GLN A 216 9.78 0.71 -0.78
C GLN A 216 9.58 1.33 0.61
N GLY A 217 10.42 0.94 1.58
CA GLY A 217 10.39 1.56 2.90
C GLY A 217 10.64 3.06 2.87
N ALA A 218 11.53 3.54 1.99
CA ALA A 218 11.82 4.97 1.83
C ALA A 218 10.62 5.81 1.33
N HIS A 219 9.48 5.20 0.98
CA HIS A 219 8.23 5.91 0.70
C HIS A 219 7.37 6.12 1.95
N ALA A 220 7.78 5.60 3.12
CA ALA A 220 7.01 5.68 4.37
C ALA A 220 6.66 7.12 4.76
N SER A 221 7.63 8.04 4.72
CA SER A 221 7.38 9.45 5.03
C SER A 221 6.38 10.10 4.08
N TYR A 222 6.40 9.75 2.81
CA TYR A 222 5.43 10.27 1.84
C TYR A 222 4.01 9.79 2.14
N TYR A 223 3.84 8.49 2.40
CA TYR A 223 2.51 7.93 2.68
C TYR A 223 1.94 8.39 4.02
N SER A 224 2.78 8.55 5.04
CA SER A 224 2.34 8.92 6.37
C SER A 224 2.20 10.44 6.55
N TYR A 225 3.11 11.22 6.00
CA TYR A 225 3.21 12.66 6.29
C TYR A 225 2.99 13.57 5.08
N GLY A 226 2.84 13.02 3.88
CA GLY A 226 2.69 13.82 2.66
C GLY A 226 1.47 14.75 2.69
N TYR A 227 0.35 14.33 3.27
CA TYR A 227 -0.84 15.16 3.44
C TYR A 227 -0.54 16.35 4.35
N ILE A 228 0.03 16.11 5.53
CA ILE A 228 0.36 17.15 6.52
C ILE A 228 1.41 18.10 5.93
N TYR A 229 2.43 17.56 5.26
CA TYR A 229 3.48 18.38 4.61
C TYR A 229 2.91 19.35 3.57
N ILE A 230 1.93 18.92 2.78
CA ILE A 230 1.26 19.81 1.82
C ILE A 230 0.47 20.92 2.56
N GLN A 231 -0.13 20.60 3.72
CA GLN A 231 -0.78 21.61 4.56
C GLN A 231 0.24 22.62 5.13
N ASP A 232 1.41 22.14 5.57
CA ASP A 232 2.50 23.01 6.06
C ASP A 232 3.05 23.93 4.98
N LEU A 233 2.91 23.55 3.70
CA LEU A 233 3.17 24.44 2.55
C LEU A 233 2.03 25.44 2.29
N ASN A 234 1.06 25.60 3.22
CA ASN A 234 -0.09 26.47 3.15
C ASN A 234 -1.06 26.18 1.99
N VAL A 235 -1.16 24.93 1.57
CA VAL A 235 -2.18 24.49 0.59
C VAL A 235 -3.51 24.28 1.31
N ASN A 236 -4.57 24.91 0.79
CA ASN A 236 -5.89 24.61 1.29
C ASN A 236 -6.22 23.12 1.10
N PRO A 237 -6.70 22.40 2.14
CA PRO A 237 -7.03 20.97 2.09
C PRO A 237 -7.90 20.58 0.89
N PHE A 238 -8.74 21.49 0.40
CA PHE A 238 -9.56 21.29 -0.80
C PHE A 238 -8.76 20.85 -2.03
N TYR A 239 -7.51 21.34 -2.19
CA TYR A 239 -6.66 21.05 -3.36
C TYR A 239 -5.68 19.89 -3.14
N ILE A 240 -5.50 19.42 -1.90
CA ILE A 240 -4.48 18.41 -1.60
C ILE A 240 -4.73 17.10 -2.36
N GLY A 241 -6.00 16.69 -2.49
CA GLY A 241 -6.36 15.50 -3.25
C GLY A 241 -5.99 15.57 -4.73
N LEU A 242 -6.05 16.76 -5.34
CA LEU A 242 -5.58 16.96 -6.72
C LEU A 242 -4.07 16.70 -6.80
N ILE A 243 -3.30 17.25 -5.87
CA ILE A 243 -1.83 17.11 -5.82
C ILE A 243 -1.44 15.64 -5.60
N LEU A 244 -2.08 14.96 -4.65
CA LEU A 244 -1.79 13.55 -4.37
C LEU A 244 -2.13 12.63 -5.55
N ASN A 245 -3.22 12.91 -6.26
CA ASN A 245 -3.63 12.11 -7.42
C ASN A 245 -2.68 12.24 -8.61
N VAL A 246 -1.85 13.28 -8.70
CA VAL A 246 -0.82 13.39 -9.74
C VAL A 246 0.10 12.16 -9.72
N ALA A 247 0.51 11.69 -8.54
CA ALA A 247 1.33 10.49 -8.42
C ALA A 247 0.64 9.24 -9.00
N VAL A 248 -0.64 9.07 -8.70
CA VAL A 248 -1.44 7.93 -9.17
C VAL A 248 -1.63 7.96 -10.70
N VAL A 249 -1.86 9.15 -11.27
CA VAL A 249 -1.99 9.31 -12.73
C VAL A 249 -0.69 8.93 -13.43
N PHE A 250 0.47 9.42 -12.94
CA PHE A 250 1.77 9.06 -13.52
C PHE A 250 2.09 7.57 -13.34
N GLU A 251 1.71 6.97 -12.21
CA GLU A 251 1.87 5.54 -11.98
C GLU A 251 1.02 4.71 -12.97
N ILE A 252 -0.23 5.09 -13.21
CA ILE A 252 -1.08 4.43 -14.21
C ILE A 252 -0.46 4.52 -15.60
N ILE A 253 -0.03 5.73 -16.03
CA ILE A 253 0.62 5.94 -17.34
C ILE A 253 1.88 5.08 -17.44
N TYR A 254 2.68 5.04 -16.36
CA TYR A 254 3.88 4.21 -16.30
C TYR A 254 3.56 2.72 -16.51
N PHE A 255 2.65 2.13 -15.73
CA PHE A 255 2.32 0.72 -15.85
C PHE A 255 1.71 0.35 -17.21
N LEU A 256 0.97 1.25 -17.85
CA LEU A 256 0.45 1.03 -19.21
C LEU A 256 1.56 0.97 -20.27
N LYS A 257 2.72 1.56 -20.00
CA LYS A 257 3.83 1.70 -20.95
C LYS A 257 5.11 0.95 -20.55
N ALA A 258 5.18 0.46 -19.30
CA ALA A 258 6.38 -0.16 -18.74
C ALA A 258 6.93 -1.29 -19.62
N ASP A 259 6.08 -2.21 -20.06
CA ASP A 259 6.50 -3.33 -20.90
C ASP A 259 7.00 -2.88 -22.29
N THR A 260 6.52 -1.75 -22.79
CA THR A 260 6.97 -1.22 -24.09
C THR A 260 8.39 -0.65 -23.99
N PHE A 261 8.70 0.10 -22.92
CA PHE A 261 9.96 0.85 -22.83
C PHE A 261 11.02 0.13 -21.99
N LEU A 262 10.63 -0.69 -21.01
CA LEU A 262 11.54 -1.25 -20.03
C LEU A 262 11.69 -2.78 -20.11
N SER A 263 10.99 -3.43 -21.04
CA SER A 263 11.03 -4.89 -21.18
C SER A 263 12.40 -5.46 -21.55
N SER A 264 13.30 -4.68 -22.12
CA SER A 264 14.69 -5.08 -22.45
C SER A 264 15.68 -4.83 -21.30
N TRP A 265 15.29 -4.05 -20.27
CA TRP A 265 16.19 -3.67 -19.20
C TRP A 265 16.34 -4.81 -18.18
N ARG A 266 17.55 -4.97 -17.62
CA ARG A 266 17.77 -5.91 -16.51
C ARG A 266 17.13 -5.40 -15.22
N PRO A 267 16.64 -6.29 -14.35
CA PRO A 267 16.10 -5.88 -13.05
C PRO A 267 17.05 -4.97 -12.25
N SER A 268 18.36 -5.26 -12.27
CA SER A 268 19.37 -4.43 -11.61
C SER A 268 19.42 -3.00 -12.14
N SER A 269 19.32 -2.80 -13.46
CA SER A 269 19.30 -1.45 -14.05
C SER A 269 18.04 -0.67 -13.66
N LEU A 270 16.90 -1.35 -13.59
CA LEU A 270 15.64 -0.79 -13.12
C LEU A 270 15.71 -0.41 -11.64
N LEU A 271 16.32 -1.25 -10.80
CA LEU A 271 16.51 -0.95 -9.37
C LEU A 271 17.43 0.26 -9.15
N ILE A 272 18.51 0.42 -9.94
CA ILE A 272 19.37 1.63 -9.91
C ILE A 272 18.53 2.85 -10.31
N LEU A 273 17.78 2.77 -11.41
CA LEU A 273 16.93 3.86 -11.88
C LEU A 273 15.93 4.29 -10.81
N ALA A 274 15.25 3.32 -10.16
CA ALA A 274 14.33 3.59 -9.08
C ALA A 274 15.00 4.22 -7.85
N ALA A 275 16.18 3.74 -7.47
CA ALA A 275 16.94 4.27 -6.34
C ALA A 275 17.43 5.70 -6.57
N VAL A 276 17.94 5.99 -7.77
CA VAL A 276 18.32 7.34 -8.17
C VAL A 276 17.10 8.25 -8.20
N GLY A 277 15.99 7.80 -8.82
CA GLY A 277 14.74 8.56 -8.86
C GLY A 277 14.20 8.89 -7.48
N ALA A 278 14.23 7.92 -6.55
CA ALA A 278 13.83 8.13 -5.16
C ALA A 278 14.75 9.12 -4.44
N SER A 279 16.07 8.99 -4.59
CA SER A 279 17.04 9.88 -3.96
C SER A 279 16.86 11.32 -4.46
N VAL A 280 16.75 11.51 -5.77
CA VAL A 280 16.50 12.83 -6.37
C VAL A 280 15.19 13.42 -5.85
N ARG A 281 14.12 12.61 -5.81
CA ARG A 281 12.81 13.04 -5.32
C ARG A 281 12.89 13.59 -3.91
N TRP A 282 13.49 12.85 -2.98
CA TRP A 282 13.54 13.22 -1.57
C TRP A 282 14.46 14.41 -1.31
N ILE A 283 15.61 14.47 -1.97
CA ILE A 283 16.53 15.62 -1.90
C ILE A 283 15.84 16.88 -2.44
N THR A 284 15.12 16.78 -3.55
CA THR A 284 14.46 17.93 -4.18
C THR A 284 13.34 18.49 -3.29
N ILE A 285 12.52 17.63 -2.66
CA ILE A 285 11.47 18.05 -1.72
C ILE A 285 12.08 18.81 -0.54
N TYR A 286 13.22 18.35 -0.01
CA TYR A 286 13.90 19.01 1.11
C TYR A 286 14.50 20.37 0.71
N LEU A 287 15.25 20.41 -0.40
CA LEU A 287 15.97 21.62 -0.81
C LEU A 287 15.04 22.74 -1.30
N PHE A 288 13.88 22.37 -1.84
CA PHE A 288 12.95 23.32 -2.45
C PHE A 288 11.53 23.11 -1.92
N PRO A 289 11.24 23.51 -0.65
CA PRO A 289 9.94 23.30 -0.02
C PRO A 289 8.88 24.21 -0.62
N SER A 290 8.34 23.80 -1.77
CA SER A 290 7.32 24.57 -2.49
C SER A 290 6.32 23.66 -3.19
N ILE A 291 5.09 24.16 -3.38
CA ILE A 291 4.01 23.44 -4.03
C ILE A 291 4.35 22.96 -5.45
N PRO A 292 4.93 23.82 -6.34
CA PRO A 292 5.29 23.37 -7.68
C PRO A 292 6.30 22.22 -7.67
N VAL A 293 7.31 22.29 -6.79
CA VAL A 293 8.33 21.24 -6.66
C VAL A 293 7.71 19.96 -6.12
N PHE A 294 6.81 20.06 -5.13
CA PHE A 294 6.11 18.89 -4.63
C PHE A 294 5.24 18.22 -5.72
N ILE A 295 4.51 19.01 -6.54
CA ILE A 295 3.73 18.49 -7.67
C ILE A 295 4.62 17.78 -8.69
N VAL A 296 5.76 18.37 -9.08
CA VAL A 296 6.72 17.73 -9.98
C VAL A 296 7.27 16.43 -9.37
N SER A 297 7.52 16.42 -8.06
CA SER A 297 7.98 15.23 -7.35
C SER A 297 6.97 14.08 -7.39
N GLN A 298 5.67 14.37 -7.56
CA GLN A 298 4.64 13.33 -7.71
C GLN A 298 4.82 12.54 -9.01
N ALA A 299 5.29 13.18 -10.10
CA ALA A 299 5.62 12.45 -11.33
C ALA A 299 6.77 11.45 -11.11
N LEU A 300 7.73 11.79 -10.23
CA LEU A 300 8.83 10.89 -9.85
C LEU A 300 8.37 9.70 -8.99
N HIS A 301 7.12 9.69 -8.49
CA HIS A 301 6.56 8.55 -7.75
C HIS A 301 6.54 7.28 -8.61
N ALA A 302 6.10 7.40 -9.85
CA ALA A 302 6.12 6.28 -10.80
C ALA A 302 7.53 5.74 -11.01
N LEU A 303 8.53 6.62 -11.08
CA LEU A 303 9.93 6.24 -11.24
C LEU A 303 10.50 5.58 -9.97
N SER A 304 10.22 6.12 -8.80
CA SER A 304 10.78 5.63 -7.54
C SER A 304 10.05 4.38 -7.02
N PHE A 305 8.72 4.37 -7.00
CA PHE A 305 7.90 3.28 -6.51
C PHE A 305 7.56 2.27 -7.60
N GLY A 306 6.99 2.74 -8.71
CA GLY A 306 6.50 1.88 -9.79
C GLY A 306 7.60 1.06 -10.44
N VAL A 307 8.74 1.69 -10.75
CA VAL A 307 9.89 0.98 -11.36
C VAL A 307 10.49 -0.03 -10.38
N ALA A 308 10.62 0.29 -9.09
CA ALA A 308 11.11 -0.66 -8.09
C ALA A 308 10.20 -1.89 -7.97
N HIS A 309 8.88 -1.68 -7.94
CA HIS A 309 7.90 -2.76 -7.93
C HIS A 309 7.99 -3.63 -9.20
N TYR A 310 7.99 -2.99 -10.37
CA TYR A 310 8.12 -3.69 -11.65
C TYR A 310 9.42 -4.50 -11.74
N ALA A 311 10.54 -3.93 -11.29
CA ALA A 311 11.83 -4.62 -11.26
C ALA A 311 11.81 -5.88 -10.39
N PHE A 312 11.17 -5.82 -9.21
CA PHE A 312 11.00 -6.97 -8.34
C PHE A 312 10.14 -8.05 -8.98
N ILE A 313 8.95 -7.69 -9.48
CA ILE A 313 8.05 -8.64 -10.14
C ILE A 313 8.76 -9.31 -11.33
N ARG A 314 9.47 -8.53 -12.13
CA ARG A 314 10.25 -9.04 -13.26
C ARG A 314 11.35 -10.00 -12.80
N TYR A 315 12.10 -9.64 -11.75
CA TYR A 315 13.13 -10.51 -11.20
C TYR A 315 12.56 -11.87 -10.78
N ILE A 316 11.49 -11.90 -10.00
CA ILE A 316 10.91 -13.15 -9.51
C ILE A 316 10.33 -14.01 -10.64
N THR A 317 9.72 -13.38 -11.66
CA THR A 317 9.15 -14.09 -12.80
C THR A 317 10.23 -14.69 -13.74
N GLN A 318 11.41 -14.08 -13.79
CA GLN A 318 12.52 -14.56 -14.64
C GLN A 318 13.44 -15.55 -13.95
N ASN A 319 13.57 -15.47 -12.61
CA ASN A 319 14.61 -16.19 -11.88
C ASN A 319 14.09 -17.25 -10.89
N LEU A 320 12.78 -17.25 -10.61
CA LEU A 320 12.18 -18.22 -9.70
C LEU A 320 11.23 -19.18 -10.43
N PRO A 321 11.12 -20.44 -9.97
CA PRO A 321 10.06 -21.35 -10.42
C PRO A 321 8.67 -20.75 -10.16
N LYS A 322 7.69 -21.06 -11.00
CA LYS A 322 6.32 -20.52 -10.90
C LYS A 322 5.66 -20.76 -9.54
N GLU A 323 5.94 -21.91 -8.95
CA GLU A 323 5.42 -22.32 -7.63
C GLU A 323 5.95 -21.47 -6.48
N GLN A 324 7.08 -20.77 -6.69
CA GLN A 324 7.74 -19.90 -5.70
C GLN A 324 7.28 -18.45 -5.77
N ILE A 325 6.73 -18.01 -6.91
CA ILE A 325 6.33 -16.62 -7.14
C ILE A 325 5.35 -16.10 -6.06
N PRO A 326 4.29 -16.84 -5.67
CA PRO A 326 3.38 -16.38 -4.63
C PRO A 326 4.07 -16.18 -3.28
N ASN A 327 4.98 -17.07 -2.90
CA ASN A 327 5.75 -16.95 -1.66
C ASN A 327 6.69 -15.74 -1.69
N ALA A 328 7.38 -15.52 -2.82
CA ALA A 328 8.24 -14.35 -3.00
C ALA A 328 7.46 -13.03 -2.91
N GLN A 329 6.26 -12.97 -3.50
CA GLN A 329 5.36 -11.82 -3.39
C GLN A 329 4.86 -11.62 -1.94
N GLY A 330 4.57 -12.71 -1.22
CA GLY A 330 4.19 -12.65 0.19
C GLY A 330 5.30 -12.07 1.05
N ILE A 331 6.54 -12.52 0.86
CA ILE A 331 7.73 -12.00 1.56
C ILE A 331 7.94 -10.50 1.23
N TYR A 332 7.84 -10.14 -0.04
CA TYR A 332 7.92 -8.74 -0.47
C TYR A 332 6.85 -7.87 0.20
N SER A 333 5.60 -8.31 0.21
CA SER A 333 4.51 -7.57 0.84
C SER A 333 4.73 -7.37 2.35
N ALA A 334 5.20 -8.42 3.04
CA ALA A 334 5.45 -8.37 4.47
C ALA A 334 6.65 -7.48 4.82
N PHE A 335 7.78 -7.67 4.15
CA PHE A 335 9.03 -6.98 4.52
C PHE A 335 9.21 -5.64 3.82
N ALA A 336 8.96 -5.55 2.50
CA ALA A 336 9.19 -4.32 1.76
C ALA A 336 8.01 -3.34 1.81
N MET A 337 6.77 -3.84 1.85
CA MET A 337 5.59 -2.96 1.82
C MET A 337 4.97 -2.69 3.20
N SER A 338 5.37 -3.44 4.23
CA SER A 338 4.78 -3.28 5.57
C SER A 338 5.84 -3.04 6.64
N LEU A 339 6.75 -3.99 6.90
CA LEU A 339 7.69 -3.89 8.02
C LEU A 339 8.71 -2.75 7.83
N SER A 340 9.28 -2.60 6.64
CA SER A 340 10.19 -1.48 6.35
C SER A 340 9.48 -0.14 6.46
N ALA A 341 8.26 -0.05 5.90
CA ALA A 341 7.45 1.16 6.03
C ALA A 341 7.13 1.47 7.50
N ALA A 342 6.84 0.46 8.34
CA ALA A 342 6.62 0.65 9.76
C ALA A 342 7.83 1.31 10.44
N LEU A 343 9.01 0.74 10.25
CA LEU A 343 10.24 1.26 10.86
C LEU A 343 10.57 2.67 10.36
N LEU A 344 10.42 2.92 9.06
CA LEU A 344 10.75 4.22 8.47
C LEU A 344 9.66 5.29 8.71
N THR A 345 8.42 4.89 9.01
CA THR A 345 7.41 5.82 9.51
C THR A 345 7.81 6.38 10.89
N LEU A 346 8.32 5.54 11.81
CA LEU A 346 8.84 6.03 13.11
C LEU A 346 9.96 7.04 12.92
N LEU A 347 10.95 6.70 12.10
CA LEU A 347 12.05 7.61 11.80
C LEU A 347 11.54 8.92 11.15
N GLY A 348 10.64 8.80 10.18
CA GLY A 348 10.05 9.94 9.49
C GLY A 348 9.30 10.87 10.44
N GLY A 349 8.53 10.34 11.40
CA GLY A 349 7.81 11.14 12.39
C GLY A 349 8.74 11.92 13.31
N ALA A 350 9.78 11.26 13.83
CA ALA A 350 10.79 11.92 14.66
C ALA A 350 11.56 13.03 13.91
N LEU A 351 11.88 12.79 12.63
CA LEU A 351 12.53 13.80 11.78
C LEU A 351 11.58 14.95 11.41
N TYR A 352 10.29 14.64 11.20
CA TYR A 352 9.29 15.64 10.85
C TYR A 352 9.11 16.70 11.95
N GLU A 353 9.16 16.31 13.23
CA GLU A 353 9.06 17.24 14.35
C GLU A 353 10.27 18.17 14.48
N ILE A 354 11.44 17.77 13.97
CA ILE A 354 12.60 18.66 13.91
C ILE A 354 12.40 19.68 12.80
N GLU A 355 12.12 19.19 11.60
CA GLU A 355 11.81 19.99 10.41
C GLU A 355 11.04 19.10 9.43
N PRO A 356 9.87 19.54 8.89
CA PRO A 356 9.02 18.72 8.01
C PRO A 356 9.77 18.11 6.81
N GLY A 357 10.67 18.87 6.20
CA GLY A 357 11.48 18.43 5.07
C GLY A 357 12.46 17.30 5.39
N LEU A 358 12.96 17.23 6.64
CA LEU A 358 13.89 16.18 7.09
C LEU A 358 13.27 14.79 7.05
N ALA A 359 11.95 14.67 7.21
CA ALA A 359 11.27 13.38 7.07
C ALA A 359 11.49 12.76 5.68
N PHE A 360 11.59 13.57 4.64
CA PHE A 360 11.89 13.11 3.26
C PHE A 360 13.39 12.93 3.06
N LEU A 361 14.22 13.89 3.46
CA LEU A 361 15.67 13.77 3.34
C LEU A 361 16.22 12.55 4.06
N GLY A 362 15.70 12.22 5.23
CA GLY A 362 16.07 11.02 6.00
C GLY A 362 15.90 9.72 5.22
N MET A 363 14.98 9.68 4.25
CA MET A 363 14.77 8.49 3.41
C MET A 363 15.92 8.27 2.42
N VAL A 364 16.74 9.29 2.15
CA VAL A 364 17.92 9.19 1.28
C VAL A 364 18.99 8.25 1.88
N ILE A 365 19.05 8.16 3.22
CA ILE A 365 19.94 7.24 3.94
C ILE A 365 19.70 5.77 3.54
N PHE A 366 18.51 5.45 3.01
CA PHE A 366 18.16 4.10 2.54
C PHE A 366 18.28 3.97 1.03
N THR A 367 17.93 5.01 0.28
CA THR A 367 17.93 4.93 -1.20
C THR A 367 19.33 5.00 -1.78
N VAL A 368 20.24 5.76 -1.20
CA VAL A 368 21.66 5.84 -1.67
C VAL A 368 22.41 4.51 -1.44
N PRO A 369 22.38 3.87 -0.26
CA PRO A 369 22.97 2.54 -0.08
C PRO A 369 22.38 1.48 -1.01
N ALA A 370 21.09 1.58 -1.38
CA ALA A 370 20.48 0.68 -2.35
C ALA A 370 21.17 0.77 -3.73
N ILE A 371 21.58 1.99 -4.18
CA ILE A 371 22.33 2.16 -5.43
C ILE A 371 23.66 1.38 -5.36
N PHE A 372 24.44 1.61 -4.30
CA PHE A 372 25.73 0.93 -4.13
C PHE A 372 25.58 -0.58 -4.02
N LEU A 373 24.57 -1.05 -3.27
CA LEU A 373 24.30 -2.49 -3.12
C LEU A 373 24.03 -3.14 -4.48
N VAL A 374 23.21 -2.52 -5.34
CA VAL A 374 22.95 -3.04 -6.68
C VAL A 374 24.21 -3.02 -7.54
N ILE A 375 24.98 -1.93 -7.56
CA ILE A 375 26.21 -1.81 -8.35
C ILE A 375 27.21 -2.89 -7.99
N LEU A 376 27.40 -3.16 -6.69
CA LEU A 376 28.37 -4.15 -6.18
C LEU A 376 27.91 -5.61 -6.44
N THR A 377 26.60 -5.86 -6.53
CA THR A 377 26.06 -7.21 -6.56
C THR A 377 25.55 -7.65 -7.93
N ARG A 378 25.17 -6.74 -8.81
CA ARG A 378 24.55 -7.03 -10.12
C ARG A 378 25.37 -7.99 -11.00
N ASN A 379 26.70 -7.83 -11.04
CA ASN A 379 27.57 -8.67 -11.84
C ASN A 379 27.84 -10.03 -11.16
N ARG A 380 27.84 -10.06 -9.83
CA ARG A 380 28.07 -11.28 -9.04
C ARG A 380 26.88 -12.24 -9.11
N PHE A 381 25.66 -11.72 -9.12
CA PHE A 381 24.43 -12.51 -9.08
C PHE A 381 23.63 -12.47 -10.38
N ASN A 382 24.07 -11.68 -11.37
CA ASN A 382 23.52 -11.61 -12.73
C ASN A 382 22.00 -11.43 -12.78
N TYR A 383 21.46 -10.40 -12.12
CA TYR A 383 20.03 -10.07 -12.10
C TYR A 383 19.72 -8.74 -12.77
#